data_9d6a7d6ada91a68579f5e6a819f42f95
#
_entry.id   9d6a7d6ada91a68579f5e6a819f42f95
#
_cell.length_a   1.000
_cell.length_b   1.000
_cell.length_c   1.000
_cell.angle_alpha   90.00
_cell.angle_beta   90.00
_cell.angle_gamma   90.00
#
_symmetry.space_group_name_H-M   'P 1'
#
loop_
_entity.id
_entity.type
_entity.pdbx_description
1 polymer ?
#
loop_
_entity_poly.entity_id
_entity_poly.type
_entity_poly.pdbx_seq_one_letter_code
_entity_poly.pdbx_strand_id
1 'polypeptide(L)'
;NAAEQQHRYRRALTAGAMKRYTDMTASYFQSLGIGHGDMVMLILKRRYEFWFSIVALHKLGAVVIPATHLLTKKDIVYRCNAADIKMIVCAGESVITDHITAAMPESPSVKRLVSVGPEAPEGFEDFHKGIEAAAPFVKPEHPNTNDDISLMYFTSGTTGEPKMVAHDFTYPLGHIVTGS
;
A
#
# COMPACT_ATOMS: atom_id res chain seq x y z
N ASN A 1 18.50 7.97 -12.81
CA ASN A 1 19.29 8.90 -11.99
C ASN A 1 18.33 9.84 -11.23
N ALA A 2 18.82 10.62 -10.26
CA ALA A 2 17.98 11.51 -9.42
C ALA A 2 17.17 12.53 -10.25
N ALA A 3 17.72 13.03 -11.37
CA ALA A 3 17.05 13.97 -12.26
C ALA A 3 15.87 13.33 -13.02
N GLU A 4 16.00 12.10 -13.47
CA GLU A 4 14.90 11.32 -14.07
C GLU A 4 13.79 11.03 -13.06
N GLN A 5 14.16 10.68 -11.84
CA GLN A 5 13.22 10.43 -10.76
C GLN A 5 12.45 11.71 -10.39
N GLN A 6 13.13 12.86 -10.36
CA GLN A 6 12.51 14.16 -10.11
C GLN A 6 11.62 14.63 -11.27
N HIS A 7 11.99 14.30 -12.52
CA HIS A 7 11.17 14.57 -13.69
C HIS A 7 9.89 13.70 -13.71
N ARG A 8 9.99 12.42 -13.39
CA ARG A 8 8.84 11.52 -13.20
C ARG A 8 7.93 12.02 -12.07
N TYR A 9 8.50 12.47 -10.96
CA TYR A 9 7.76 13.05 -9.84
C TYR A 9 6.93 14.26 -10.24
N ARG A 10 7.51 15.23 -10.99
CA ARG A 10 6.80 16.41 -11.49
C ARG A 10 5.65 16.06 -12.45
N ARG A 11 5.84 15.07 -13.31
CA ARG A 11 4.79 14.60 -14.24
C ARG A 11 3.66 13.88 -13.52
N ALA A 12 3.96 13.16 -12.44
CA ALA A 12 2.99 12.43 -11.65
C ALA A 12 2.06 13.34 -10.81
N LEU A 13 2.45 14.58 -10.57
CA LEU A 13 1.70 15.52 -9.72
C LEU A 13 0.59 16.30 -10.45
N THR A 14 0.39 16.12 -11.75
CA THR A 14 -0.80 16.69 -12.40
C THR A 14 -2.03 15.87 -12.04
N ALA A 15 -3.19 16.52 -11.83
CA ALA A 15 -4.44 15.82 -11.49
C ALA A 15 -4.80 14.72 -12.51
N GLY A 16 -4.57 14.97 -13.80
CA GLY A 16 -4.82 13.99 -14.87
C GLY A 16 -3.87 12.78 -14.79
N ALA A 17 -2.59 13.00 -14.50
CA ALA A 17 -1.62 11.93 -14.33
C ALA A 17 -1.91 11.12 -13.06
N MET A 18 -2.24 11.80 -11.95
CA MET A 18 -2.65 11.14 -10.71
C MET A 18 -3.84 10.20 -10.94
N LYS A 19 -4.91 10.70 -11.60
CA LYS A 19 -6.06 9.86 -11.92
C LYS A 19 -5.66 8.65 -12.75
N ARG A 20 -4.89 8.84 -13.83
CA ARG A 20 -4.47 7.76 -14.73
C ARG A 20 -3.64 6.70 -13.97
N TYR A 21 -2.58 7.10 -13.28
CA TYR A 21 -1.73 6.15 -12.55
C TYR A 21 -2.47 5.45 -11.42
N THR A 22 -3.39 6.14 -10.76
CA THR A 22 -4.24 5.54 -9.73
C THR A 22 -5.20 4.50 -10.33
N ASP A 23 -5.79 4.76 -11.50
CA ASP A 23 -6.66 3.80 -12.18
C ASP A 23 -5.86 2.55 -12.62
N MET A 24 -4.66 2.73 -13.20
CA MET A 24 -3.77 1.63 -13.56
C MET A 24 -3.36 0.80 -12.34
N THR A 25 -3.01 1.47 -11.23
CA THR A 25 -2.64 0.80 -9.97
C THR A 25 -3.83 0.04 -9.38
N ALA A 26 -5.03 0.63 -9.40
CA ALA A 26 -6.23 -0.04 -8.91
C ALA A 26 -6.56 -1.29 -9.74
N SER A 27 -6.49 -1.20 -11.07
CA SER A 27 -6.68 -2.34 -11.96
C SER A 27 -5.64 -3.44 -11.71
N TYR A 28 -4.37 -3.06 -11.56
CA TYR A 28 -3.31 -4.01 -11.23
C TYR A 28 -3.56 -4.72 -9.90
N PHE A 29 -3.84 -3.98 -8.82
CA PHE A 29 -4.11 -4.59 -7.52
C PHE A 29 -5.37 -5.47 -7.54
N GLN A 30 -6.40 -5.06 -8.29
CA GLN A 30 -7.59 -5.88 -8.50
C GLN A 30 -7.25 -7.20 -9.22
N SER A 31 -6.35 -7.19 -10.21
CA SER A 31 -5.88 -8.40 -10.89
C SER A 31 -5.08 -9.33 -9.98
N LEU A 32 -4.46 -8.80 -8.92
CA LEU A 32 -3.79 -9.57 -7.86
C LEU A 32 -4.77 -10.14 -6.82
N GLY A 33 -6.06 -9.87 -6.98
CA GLY A 33 -7.11 -10.36 -6.10
C GLY A 33 -7.35 -9.48 -4.87
N ILE A 34 -6.95 -8.19 -4.91
CA ILE A 34 -7.24 -7.23 -3.86
C ILE A 34 -8.59 -6.59 -4.10
N GLY A 35 -9.41 -6.53 -3.07
CA GLY A 35 -10.76 -5.98 -3.09
C GLY A 35 -11.18 -5.37 -1.76
N HIS A 36 -12.50 -5.18 -1.60
CA HIS A 36 -13.10 -4.55 -0.44
C HIS A 36 -12.73 -5.28 0.87
N GLY A 37 -12.30 -4.51 1.87
CA GLY A 37 -11.92 -5.02 3.19
C GLY A 37 -10.54 -5.68 3.28
N ASP A 38 -9.85 -5.92 2.16
CA ASP A 38 -8.52 -6.53 2.17
C ASP A 38 -7.47 -5.58 2.77
N MET A 39 -6.64 -6.10 3.66
CA MET A 39 -5.57 -5.36 4.32
C MET A 39 -4.30 -5.36 3.46
N VAL A 40 -3.78 -4.16 3.15
CA VAL A 40 -2.57 -3.99 2.34
C VAL A 40 -1.56 -3.11 3.04
N MET A 41 -0.36 -3.63 3.29
CA MET A 41 0.73 -2.88 3.93
C MET A 41 1.59 -2.17 2.88
N LEU A 42 1.81 -0.85 3.07
CA LEU A 42 2.64 -0.01 2.21
C LEU A 42 3.93 0.40 2.93
N ILE A 43 5.10 -0.07 2.44
CA ILE A 43 6.44 0.25 2.96
C ILE A 43 7.22 1.00 1.87
N LEU A 44 6.77 2.19 1.50
CA LEU A 44 7.23 2.89 0.29
C LEU A 44 8.07 4.14 0.55
N LYS A 45 8.45 4.43 1.80
CA LYS A 45 9.23 5.64 2.14
C LYS A 45 8.61 6.91 1.52
N ARG A 46 9.46 7.76 0.92
CA ARG A 46 9.09 9.01 0.22
C ARG A 46 8.94 8.81 -1.28
N ARG A 47 8.30 7.72 -1.71
CA ARG A 47 8.06 7.43 -3.14
C ARG A 47 6.68 7.94 -3.55
N TYR A 48 6.55 8.42 -4.78
CA TYR A 48 5.27 8.91 -5.32
C TYR A 48 4.28 7.76 -5.55
N GLU A 49 4.76 6.53 -5.72
CA GLU A 49 3.95 5.31 -5.84
C GLU A 49 3.12 5.05 -4.57
N PHE A 50 3.52 5.61 -3.42
CA PHE A 50 2.71 5.60 -2.21
C PHE A 50 1.33 6.25 -2.44
N TRP A 51 1.31 7.40 -3.12
CA TRP A 51 0.07 8.13 -3.38
C TRP A 51 -0.82 7.43 -4.41
N PHE A 52 -0.21 6.79 -5.42
CA PHE A 52 -0.96 5.96 -6.36
C PHE A 52 -1.57 4.75 -5.66
N SER A 53 -0.80 4.09 -4.81
CA SER A 53 -1.23 2.90 -4.07
C SER A 53 -2.34 3.21 -3.08
N ILE A 54 -2.20 4.25 -2.26
CA ILE A 54 -3.22 4.59 -1.25
C ILE A 54 -4.57 4.94 -1.91
N VAL A 55 -4.56 5.77 -2.96
CA VAL A 55 -5.81 6.14 -3.65
C VAL A 55 -6.38 4.97 -4.44
N ALA A 56 -5.54 4.12 -5.02
CA ALA A 56 -5.97 2.90 -5.71
C ALA A 56 -6.66 1.92 -4.76
N LEU A 57 -6.06 1.68 -3.59
CA LEU A 57 -6.65 0.81 -2.55
C LEU A 57 -7.98 1.37 -2.05
N HIS A 58 -8.09 2.68 -1.83
CA HIS A 58 -9.36 3.32 -1.49
C HIS A 58 -10.41 3.14 -2.58
N LYS A 59 -10.05 3.16 -3.88
CA LYS A 59 -11.00 2.86 -4.97
C LYS A 59 -11.50 1.43 -4.94
N LEU A 60 -10.72 0.50 -4.43
CA LEU A 60 -11.08 -0.90 -4.28
C LEU A 60 -11.82 -1.20 -2.97
N GLY A 61 -11.91 -0.24 -2.05
CA GLY A 61 -12.42 -0.46 -0.70
C GLY A 61 -11.48 -1.26 0.20
N ALA A 62 -10.22 -1.37 -0.19
CA ALA A 62 -9.20 -2.03 0.61
C ALA A 62 -8.64 -1.10 1.69
N VAL A 63 -8.19 -1.67 2.79
CA VAL A 63 -7.64 -0.96 3.94
C VAL A 63 -6.14 -0.78 3.78
N VAL A 64 -5.67 0.45 3.89
CA VAL A 64 -4.24 0.78 3.79
C VAL A 64 -3.58 0.73 5.15
N ILE A 65 -2.43 0.06 5.25
CA ILE A 65 -1.58 0.04 6.44
C ILE A 65 -0.23 0.68 6.09
N PRO A 66 -0.07 2.00 6.27
CA PRO A 66 1.22 2.64 6.07
C PRO A 66 2.23 2.17 7.11
N ALA A 67 3.44 1.83 6.65
CA ALA A 67 4.48 1.33 7.54
C ALA A 67 5.87 1.90 7.21
N THR A 68 6.72 1.99 8.22
CA THR A 68 8.09 2.44 8.07
C THR A 68 8.96 1.37 7.42
N HIS A 69 9.99 1.80 6.70
CA HIS A 69 11.02 0.91 6.14
C HIS A 69 12.01 0.36 7.18
N LEU A 70 11.86 0.77 8.44
CA LEU A 70 12.71 0.33 9.55
C LEU A 70 12.16 -0.94 10.23
N LEU A 71 11.09 -1.53 9.71
CA LEU A 71 10.52 -2.76 10.25
C LEU A 71 11.52 -3.92 10.13
N THR A 72 11.67 -4.65 11.22
CA THR A 72 12.40 -5.92 11.26
C THR A 72 11.49 -7.08 10.85
N LYS A 73 12.08 -8.28 10.63
CA LYS A 73 11.30 -9.51 10.42
C LYS A 73 10.21 -9.69 11.47
N LYS A 74 10.56 -9.55 12.77
CA LYS A 74 9.61 -9.72 13.88
C LYS A 74 8.43 -8.74 13.77
N ASP A 75 8.71 -7.50 13.44
CA ASP A 75 7.69 -6.46 13.29
C ASP A 75 6.73 -6.75 12.13
N ILE A 76 7.26 -7.31 11.03
CA ILE A 76 6.47 -7.67 9.85
C ILE A 76 5.57 -8.85 10.17
N VAL A 77 6.11 -9.93 10.75
CA VAL A 77 5.34 -11.11 11.18
C VAL A 77 4.19 -10.71 12.09
N TYR A 78 4.49 -9.88 13.11
CA TYR A 78 3.45 -9.41 14.04
C TYR A 78 2.31 -8.69 13.32
N ARG A 79 2.63 -7.71 12.47
CA ARG A 79 1.63 -6.92 11.74
C ARG A 79 0.83 -7.74 10.75
N CYS A 80 1.49 -8.66 10.03
CA CYS A 80 0.84 -9.52 9.07
C CYS A 80 -0.22 -10.40 9.75
N ASN A 81 0.12 -10.99 10.89
CA ASN A 81 -0.79 -11.86 11.62
C ASN A 81 -1.87 -11.10 12.41
N ALA A 82 -1.54 -9.93 12.96
CA ALA A 82 -2.49 -9.13 13.73
C ALA A 82 -3.58 -8.49 12.85
N ALA A 83 -3.25 -8.13 11.61
CA ALA A 83 -4.16 -7.45 10.69
C ALA A 83 -4.59 -8.30 9.48
N ASP A 84 -4.24 -9.58 9.42
CA ASP A 84 -4.56 -10.47 8.29
C ASP A 84 -4.12 -9.87 6.93
N ILE A 85 -2.90 -9.32 6.88
CA ILE A 85 -2.41 -8.60 5.70
C ILE A 85 -2.33 -9.55 4.50
N LYS A 86 -2.99 -9.18 3.41
CA LYS A 86 -3.09 -9.97 2.18
C LYS A 86 -1.98 -9.65 1.17
N MET A 87 -1.55 -8.39 1.13
CA MET A 87 -0.51 -7.93 0.21
C MET A 87 0.44 -6.95 0.90
N ILE A 88 1.72 -7.01 0.53
CA ILE A 88 2.73 -6.02 0.91
C ILE A 88 3.26 -5.36 -0.35
N VAL A 89 3.23 -4.02 -0.39
CA VAL A 89 3.89 -3.21 -1.43
C VAL A 89 5.06 -2.48 -0.79
N CYS A 90 6.28 -2.72 -1.24
CA CYS A 90 7.47 -2.16 -0.62
C CYS A 90 8.43 -1.51 -1.63
N ALA A 91 9.36 -0.70 -1.13
CA ALA A 91 10.50 -0.27 -1.91
C ALA A 91 11.43 -1.46 -2.15
N GLY A 92 11.92 -1.62 -3.39
CA GLY A 92 12.80 -2.73 -3.79
C GLY A 92 14.25 -2.62 -3.28
N GLU A 93 14.41 -2.16 -2.04
CA GLU A 93 15.72 -2.02 -1.38
C GLU A 93 16.01 -3.30 -0.57
N SER A 94 17.21 -3.87 -0.72
CA SER A 94 17.58 -5.19 -0.20
C SER A 94 17.23 -5.39 1.29
N VAL A 95 17.51 -4.41 2.14
CA VAL A 95 17.28 -4.56 3.58
C VAL A 95 15.81 -4.85 3.93
N ILE A 96 14.86 -4.12 3.34
CA ILE A 96 13.45 -4.33 3.66
C ILE A 96 12.89 -5.58 2.95
N THR A 97 13.32 -5.84 1.73
CA THR A 97 12.90 -7.04 0.99
C THR A 97 13.41 -8.33 1.65
N ASP A 98 14.63 -8.31 2.20
CA ASP A 98 15.19 -9.44 2.96
C ASP A 98 14.38 -9.73 4.23
N HIS A 99 14.01 -8.66 4.98
CA HIS A 99 13.14 -8.81 6.16
C HIS A 99 11.76 -9.32 5.80
N ILE A 100 11.16 -8.84 4.70
CA ILE A 100 9.86 -9.33 4.22
C ILE A 100 9.97 -10.80 3.84
N THR A 101 10.93 -11.17 2.99
CA THR A 101 11.14 -12.56 2.56
C THR A 101 11.31 -13.50 3.76
N ALA A 102 12.13 -13.09 4.73
CA ALA A 102 12.34 -13.87 5.96
C ALA A 102 11.08 -13.99 6.84
N ALA A 103 10.12 -13.07 6.72
CA ALA A 103 8.88 -13.09 7.49
C ALA A 103 7.80 -13.99 6.87
N MET A 104 7.84 -14.28 5.57
CA MET A 104 6.77 -14.98 4.85
C MET A 104 6.44 -16.38 5.40
N PRO A 105 7.39 -17.23 5.82
CA PRO A 105 7.05 -18.52 6.40
C PRO A 105 6.15 -18.43 7.66
N GLU A 106 6.17 -17.29 8.35
CA GLU A 106 5.39 -17.04 9.56
C GLU A 106 4.20 -16.09 9.33
N SER A 107 3.94 -15.73 8.06
CA SER A 107 2.88 -14.76 7.67
C SER A 107 1.94 -15.36 6.62
N PRO A 108 1.15 -16.39 6.95
CA PRO A 108 0.39 -17.19 5.98
C PRO A 108 -0.76 -16.42 5.29
N SER A 109 -1.20 -15.30 5.86
CA SER A 109 -2.21 -14.42 5.24
C SER A 109 -1.70 -13.70 3.99
N VAL A 110 -0.38 -13.40 3.92
CA VAL A 110 0.21 -12.67 2.80
C VAL A 110 0.24 -13.55 1.56
N LYS A 111 -0.41 -13.09 0.50
CA LYS A 111 -0.51 -13.82 -0.79
C LYS A 111 0.27 -13.14 -1.92
N ARG A 112 0.56 -11.84 -1.78
CA ARG A 112 1.21 -11.05 -2.83
C ARG A 112 2.28 -10.14 -2.24
N LEU A 113 3.44 -10.13 -2.89
CA LEU A 113 4.53 -9.22 -2.62
C LEU A 113 4.81 -8.40 -3.87
N VAL A 114 4.76 -7.09 -3.76
CA VAL A 114 4.99 -6.17 -4.88
C VAL A 114 6.14 -5.23 -4.52
N SER A 115 7.10 -5.07 -5.40
CA SER A 115 8.23 -4.17 -5.19
C SER A 115 8.22 -2.99 -6.15
N VAL A 116 8.62 -1.84 -5.64
CA VAL A 116 8.83 -0.60 -6.40
C VAL A 116 10.33 -0.34 -6.50
N GLY A 117 10.90 -0.58 -7.67
CA GLY A 117 12.34 -0.43 -7.90
C GLY A 117 12.69 -0.59 -9.39
N PRO A 118 13.97 -0.52 -9.73
CA PRO A 118 14.42 -0.75 -11.10
C PRO A 118 14.26 -2.22 -11.52
N GLU A 119 14.37 -3.14 -10.55
CA GLU A 119 14.17 -4.58 -10.72
C GLU A 119 13.42 -5.12 -9.52
N ALA A 120 12.54 -6.11 -9.75
CA ALA A 120 11.86 -6.80 -8.69
C ALA A 120 12.77 -7.91 -8.14
N PRO A 121 12.97 -8.01 -6.80
CA PRO A 121 13.66 -9.13 -6.19
C PRO A 121 12.91 -10.46 -6.44
N GLU A 122 13.60 -11.56 -6.27
CA GLU A 122 12.98 -12.89 -6.36
C GLU A 122 11.79 -13.02 -5.40
N GLY A 123 10.69 -13.56 -5.90
CA GLY A 123 9.44 -13.70 -5.15
C GLY A 123 8.57 -12.44 -5.08
N PHE A 124 9.02 -11.32 -5.66
CA PHE A 124 8.24 -10.09 -5.74
C PHE A 124 7.77 -9.80 -7.17
N GLU A 125 6.57 -9.29 -7.28
CA GLU A 125 6.05 -8.74 -8.52
C GLU A 125 6.56 -7.31 -8.74
N ASP A 126 6.81 -6.93 -9.99
CA ASP A 126 7.27 -5.59 -10.35
C ASP A 126 6.08 -4.63 -10.48
N PHE A 127 6.04 -3.61 -9.64
CA PHE A 127 4.97 -2.61 -9.61
C PHE A 127 4.80 -1.91 -10.95
N HIS A 128 5.90 -1.46 -11.58
CA HIS A 128 5.82 -0.67 -12.81
C HIS A 128 5.37 -1.53 -14.00
N LYS A 129 5.91 -2.74 -14.15
CA LYS A 129 5.46 -3.68 -15.18
C LYS A 129 4.01 -4.08 -14.97
N GLY A 130 3.61 -4.27 -13.71
CA GLY A 130 2.23 -4.62 -13.36
C GLY A 130 1.24 -3.52 -13.77
N ILE A 131 1.51 -2.26 -13.44
CA ILE A 131 0.62 -1.16 -13.82
C ILE A 131 0.62 -0.87 -15.33
N GLU A 132 1.75 -1.07 -16.02
CA GLU A 132 1.84 -0.89 -17.48
C GLU A 132 1.07 -1.97 -18.24
N ALA A 133 1.01 -3.19 -17.73
CA ALA A 133 0.27 -4.30 -18.31
C ALA A 133 -1.20 -4.36 -17.87
N ALA A 134 -1.62 -3.50 -16.93
CA ALA A 134 -2.96 -3.54 -16.37
C ALA A 134 -4.04 -3.20 -17.42
N ALA A 135 -5.14 -3.96 -17.39
CA ALA A 135 -6.34 -3.67 -18.15
C ALA A 135 -6.96 -2.32 -17.70
N PRO A 136 -7.87 -1.72 -18.50
CA PRO A 136 -8.62 -0.56 -18.03
C PRO A 136 -9.32 -0.82 -16.70
N PHE A 137 -9.25 0.12 -15.77
CA PHE A 137 -9.86 -0.01 -14.44
C PHE A 137 -11.39 -0.10 -14.54
N VAL A 138 -11.94 -1.14 -13.94
CA VAL A 138 -13.38 -1.32 -13.77
C VAL A 138 -13.73 -1.06 -12.31
N LYS A 139 -14.56 -0.05 -12.08
CA LYS A 139 -15.00 0.32 -10.73
C LYS A 139 -15.77 -0.85 -10.10
N PRO A 140 -15.51 -1.19 -8.82
CA PRO A 140 -16.29 -2.18 -8.10
C PRO A 140 -17.79 -1.86 -8.09
N GLU A 141 -18.63 -2.89 -8.13
CA GLU A 141 -20.10 -2.74 -8.11
C GLU A 141 -20.61 -2.11 -6.80
N HIS A 142 -19.95 -2.43 -5.69
CA HIS A 142 -20.29 -1.89 -4.37
C HIS A 142 -19.38 -0.70 -4.05
N PRO A 143 -19.93 0.52 -3.97
CA PRO A 143 -19.17 1.69 -3.56
C PRO A 143 -18.83 1.60 -2.06
N ASN A 144 -17.70 2.20 -1.68
CA ASN A 144 -17.36 2.36 -0.28
C ASN A 144 -18.40 3.23 0.44
N THR A 145 -18.63 2.94 1.70
CA THR A 145 -19.44 3.74 2.62
C THR A 145 -18.54 4.58 3.54
N ASN A 146 -19.12 5.51 4.27
CA ASN A 146 -18.38 6.29 5.25
C ASN A 146 -17.89 5.45 6.44
N ASP A 147 -18.58 4.35 6.72
CA ASP A 147 -18.29 3.47 7.86
C ASP A 147 -17.21 2.40 7.53
N ASP A 148 -16.84 2.27 6.25
CA ASP A 148 -15.79 1.34 5.85
C ASP A 148 -14.42 1.84 6.33
N ILE A 149 -13.59 0.93 6.85
CA ILE A 149 -12.24 1.24 7.26
C ILE A 149 -11.40 1.54 6.02
N SER A 150 -10.74 2.69 6.01
CA SER A 150 -9.87 3.15 4.92
C SER A 150 -8.38 3.05 5.25
N LEU A 151 -8.05 3.31 6.51
CA LEU A 151 -6.67 3.33 7.01
C LEU A 151 -6.57 2.58 8.35
N MET A 152 -5.45 1.91 8.56
CA MET A 152 -5.10 1.33 9.84
C MET A 152 -3.65 1.64 10.18
N TYR A 153 -3.42 2.15 11.38
CA TYR A 153 -2.08 2.42 11.89
C TYR A 153 -1.70 1.50 13.03
N PHE A 154 -0.45 1.10 13.07
CA PHE A 154 0.17 0.49 14.23
C PHE A 154 0.87 1.56 15.06
N THR A 155 0.37 1.82 16.25
CA THR A 155 0.91 2.82 17.17
C THR A 155 1.71 2.14 18.29
N SER A 156 2.71 2.83 18.85
CA SER A 156 3.46 2.33 20.01
C SER A 156 2.52 2.16 21.19
N GLY A 157 2.34 0.92 21.64
CA GLY A 157 1.58 0.61 22.84
C GLY A 157 2.43 0.77 24.10
N THR A 158 1.81 1.15 25.20
CA THR A 158 2.47 1.20 26.53
C THR A 158 2.79 -0.20 27.08
N THR A 159 2.27 -1.26 26.49
CA THR A 159 2.34 -2.66 26.95
C THR A 159 3.24 -3.56 26.09
N GLY A 160 4.08 -3.01 25.22
CA GLY A 160 5.10 -3.74 24.44
C GLY A 160 4.74 -3.99 22.98
N GLU A 161 3.57 -4.54 22.65
CA GLU A 161 3.19 -4.78 21.25
C GLU A 161 2.40 -3.59 20.68
N PRO A 162 2.61 -3.24 19.38
CA PRO A 162 1.90 -2.15 18.73
C PRO A 162 0.38 -2.38 18.71
N LYS A 163 -0.39 -1.32 19.00
CA LYS A 163 -1.85 -1.35 18.91
C LYS A 163 -2.32 -0.92 17.53
N MET A 164 -3.38 -1.54 17.03
CA MET A 164 -4.05 -1.17 15.80
C MET A 164 -5.07 -0.05 16.06
N VAL A 165 -5.02 1.00 15.25
CA VAL A 165 -5.97 2.11 15.25
C VAL A 165 -6.56 2.22 13.85
N ALA A 166 -7.85 1.96 13.74
CA ALA A 166 -8.58 2.04 12.48
C ALA A 166 -9.20 3.42 12.29
N HIS A 167 -9.23 3.88 11.04
CA HIS A 167 -9.89 5.11 10.59
C HIS A 167 -10.78 4.78 9.39
N ASP A 168 -11.99 5.28 9.42
CA ASP A 168 -12.96 5.16 8.34
C ASP A 168 -12.75 6.22 7.24
N PHE A 169 -13.64 6.27 6.25
CA PHE A 169 -13.56 7.25 5.17
C PHE A 169 -13.93 8.68 5.59
N THR A 170 -14.45 8.90 6.80
CA THR A 170 -14.71 10.25 7.34
C THR A 170 -13.46 10.90 7.94
N TYR A 171 -12.42 10.11 8.25
CA TYR A 171 -11.18 10.59 8.86
C TYR A 171 -10.55 11.82 8.19
N PRO A 172 -10.43 11.90 6.83
CA PRO A 172 -9.90 13.10 6.18
C PRO A 172 -10.75 14.36 6.41
N LEU A 173 -12.07 14.20 6.60
CA LEU A 173 -12.97 15.33 6.86
C LEU A 173 -12.71 15.96 8.23
N GLY A 174 -12.36 15.15 9.23
CA GLY A 174 -11.97 15.64 10.56
C GLY A 174 -10.77 16.58 10.51
N HIS A 175 -9.82 16.35 9.61
CA HIS A 175 -8.65 17.21 9.45
C HIS A 175 -8.94 18.55 8.78
N ILE A 176 -9.98 18.66 7.98
CA ILE A 176 -10.41 19.94 7.37
C ILE A 176 -10.92 20.89 8.46
N VAL A 177 -11.60 20.35 9.46
CA VAL A 177 -12.18 21.15 10.55
C VAL A 177 -11.13 21.59 11.58
N THR A 178 -10.10 20.78 11.79
CA THR A 178 -9.05 21.06 12.80
C THR A 178 -7.82 21.77 12.24
N GLY A 179 -7.69 21.89 10.92
CA GLY A 179 -6.55 22.51 10.23
C GLY A 179 -6.81 23.93 9.71
N SER A 180 -7.95 24.54 10.06
CA SER A 180 -8.31 25.93 9.71
C SER A 180 -7.97 26.91 10.83
#